data_1498705fb3ec08cbefcc7680e4088836
#
_entry.id   1498705fb3ec08cbefcc7680e4088836
#
_cell.length_a   1.000
_cell.length_b   1.000
_cell.length_c   1.000
_cell.angle_alpha   90.00
_cell.angle_beta   90.00
_cell.angle_gamma   90.00
#
_symmetry.space_group_name_H-M   'P 1'
#
loop_
_entity.id
_entity.type
_entity.pdbx_description
1 polymer ?
#
loop_
_entity_poly.entity_id
_entity_poly.type
_entity_poly.pdbx_seq_one_letter_code
_entity_poly.pdbx_strand_id
1 'polypeptide(L)'
;MASQNRTREAILQGAKLEISEVGSYESNMVDIALKAQVSRATVYNHFADKEEMILALIESESERLIELAQSAATPRDALFTLSRDISKDPALAKMRESDPQDIAKFVMASDHPLWKLAYESAMKIFGPMNGSLVIHWLISQFGSPLSEGE
;
A
#
# COMPACT_ATOMS: atom_id res chain seq x y z
N MET A 1 15.04 9.40 -17.31
CA MET A 1 14.40 8.24 -16.65
C MET A 1 14.64 8.21 -15.13
N ALA A 2 15.85 8.15 -14.62
CA ALA A 2 16.09 8.12 -13.18
C ALA A 2 15.54 9.33 -12.40
N SER A 3 15.52 10.51 -13.00
CA SER A 3 14.93 11.72 -12.38
C SER A 3 13.41 11.68 -12.32
N GLN A 4 12.75 11.20 -13.37
CA GLN A 4 11.29 11.07 -13.40
C GLN A 4 10.78 10.03 -12.40
N ASN A 5 11.48 8.89 -12.23
CA ASN A 5 11.14 7.89 -11.24
C ASN A 5 11.27 8.43 -9.82
N ARG A 6 12.34 9.18 -9.52
CA ARG A 6 12.51 9.82 -8.21
C ARG A 6 11.42 10.85 -7.90
N THR A 7 11.02 11.63 -8.90
CA THR A 7 9.93 12.60 -8.73
C THR A 7 8.59 11.90 -8.51
N ARG A 8 8.30 10.85 -9.29
CA ARG A 8 7.08 10.03 -9.11
C ARG A 8 7.04 9.42 -7.70
N GLU A 9 8.14 8.86 -7.25
CA GLU A 9 8.26 8.29 -5.90
C GLU A 9 8.07 9.35 -4.81
N ALA A 10 8.66 10.54 -4.95
CA ALA A 10 8.46 11.65 -4.02
C ALA A 10 6.99 12.09 -3.94
N ILE A 11 6.27 12.09 -5.06
CA ILE A 11 4.83 12.40 -5.10
C ILE A 11 4.04 11.31 -4.36
N LEU A 12 4.34 10.04 -4.57
CA LEU A 12 3.67 8.93 -3.88
C LEU A 12 3.94 8.95 -2.37
N GLN A 13 5.16 9.30 -1.93
CA GLN A 13 5.46 9.52 -0.51
C GLN A 13 4.70 10.73 0.06
N GLY A 14 4.60 11.83 -0.69
CA GLY A 14 3.79 12.98 -0.32
C GLY A 14 2.30 12.63 -0.18
N ALA A 15 1.78 11.80 -1.08
CA ALA A 15 0.42 11.29 -1.04
C ALA A 15 0.18 10.42 0.21
N LYS A 16 1.12 9.52 0.51
CA LYS A 16 1.05 8.67 1.71
C LYS A 16 1.05 9.50 3.00
N LEU A 17 1.87 10.54 3.07
CA LEU A 17 1.88 11.47 4.20
C LEU A 17 0.55 12.22 4.33
N GLU A 18 0.01 12.75 3.23
CA GLU A 18 -1.27 13.44 3.23
C GLU A 18 -2.40 12.52 3.72
N ILE A 19 -2.48 11.31 3.17
CA ILE A 19 -3.48 10.31 3.57
C ILE A 19 -3.35 9.94 5.06
N SER A 20 -2.14 9.88 5.59
CA SER A 20 -1.90 9.59 7.01
C SER A 20 -2.44 10.67 7.96
N GLU A 21 -2.61 11.89 7.47
CA GLU A 21 -3.12 13.01 8.26
C GLU A 21 -4.64 13.19 8.11
N VAL A 22 -5.15 13.14 6.88
CA VAL A 22 -6.54 13.51 6.58
C VAL A 22 -7.39 12.37 6.01
N GLY A 23 -6.81 11.24 5.64
CA GLY A 23 -7.49 10.15 4.96
C GLY A 23 -7.49 10.29 3.43
N SER A 24 -7.95 9.24 2.73
CA SER A 24 -7.97 9.23 1.27
C SER A 24 -9.03 10.17 0.68
N TYR A 25 -10.19 10.26 1.31
CA TYR A 25 -11.29 11.11 0.83
C TYR A 25 -10.93 12.59 0.86
N GLU A 26 -10.45 13.10 1.99
CA GLU A 26 -10.10 14.52 2.19
C GLU A 26 -8.78 14.92 1.54
N SER A 27 -7.92 13.98 1.20
CA SER A 27 -6.64 14.25 0.54
C SER A 27 -6.85 14.95 -0.81
N ASN A 28 -5.91 15.83 -1.17
CA ASN A 28 -5.98 16.56 -2.45
C ASN A 28 -4.61 16.77 -3.08
N MET A 29 -4.60 16.95 -4.41
CA MET A 29 -3.38 17.05 -5.22
C MET A 29 -2.50 18.26 -4.87
N VAL A 30 -3.09 19.30 -4.27
CA VAL A 30 -2.37 20.54 -3.90
C VAL A 30 -1.51 20.31 -2.66
N ASP A 31 -2.09 19.71 -1.63
CA ASP A 31 -1.40 19.44 -0.38
C ASP A 31 -0.38 18.30 -0.57
N ILE A 32 -0.69 17.34 -1.44
CA ILE A 32 0.26 16.31 -1.87
C ILE A 32 1.49 16.94 -2.55
N ALA A 33 1.30 17.92 -3.45
CA ALA A 33 2.41 18.63 -4.08
C ALA A 33 3.30 19.33 -3.06
N LEU A 34 2.69 19.97 -2.03
CA LEU A 34 3.41 20.60 -0.93
C LEU A 34 4.24 19.59 -0.13
N LYS A 35 3.64 18.46 0.25
CA LYS A 35 4.34 17.39 1.00
C LYS A 35 5.45 16.74 0.19
N ALA A 36 5.24 16.56 -1.11
CA ALA A 36 6.23 16.04 -2.03
C ALA A 36 7.33 17.06 -2.40
N GLN A 37 7.19 18.32 -1.99
CA GLN A 37 8.09 19.42 -2.32
C GLN A 37 8.28 19.63 -3.83
N VAL A 38 7.19 19.48 -4.59
CA VAL A 38 7.15 19.70 -6.04
C VAL A 38 6.06 20.70 -6.42
N SER A 39 6.11 21.19 -7.66
CA SER A 39 5.04 22.05 -8.16
C SER A 39 3.76 21.25 -8.43
N ARG A 40 2.59 21.91 -8.38
CA ARG A 40 1.31 21.32 -8.81
C ARG A 40 1.39 20.81 -10.25
N ALA A 41 2.00 21.58 -11.15
CA ALA A 41 2.20 21.16 -12.53
C ALA A 41 2.99 19.86 -12.62
N THR A 42 4.00 19.68 -11.77
CA THR A 42 4.77 18.43 -11.70
C THR A 42 3.88 17.25 -11.30
N VAL A 43 3.00 17.42 -10.31
CA VAL A 43 2.07 16.35 -9.91
C VAL A 43 1.14 15.97 -11.06
N TYR A 44 0.50 16.96 -11.70
CA TYR A 44 -0.40 16.72 -12.84
C TYR A 44 0.30 16.20 -14.10
N ASN A 45 1.61 16.38 -14.24
CA ASN A 45 2.39 15.75 -15.30
C ASN A 45 2.62 14.24 -15.07
N HIS A 46 2.52 13.79 -13.80
CA HIS A 46 2.70 12.39 -13.44
C HIS A 46 1.40 11.63 -13.26
N PHE A 47 0.34 12.31 -12.81
CA PHE A 47 -0.96 11.72 -12.49
C PHE A 47 -2.07 12.66 -12.95
N ALA A 48 -2.98 12.18 -13.79
CA ALA A 48 -4.08 12.98 -14.34
C ALA A 48 -5.04 13.45 -13.24
N ASP A 49 -5.27 12.61 -12.23
CA ASP A 49 -6.16 12.88 -11.11
C ASP A 49 -5.74 12.15 -9.83
N LYS A 50 -6.51 12.35 -8.78
CA LYS A 50 -6.29 11.72 -7.47
C LYS A 50 -6.50 10.20 -7.51
N GLU A 51 -7.45 9.72 -8.30
CA GLU A 51 -7.74 8.28 -8.38
C GLU A 51 -6.58 7.52 -9.00
N GLU A 52 -6.02 8.03 -10.10
CA GLU A 52 -4.82 7.47 -10.72
C GLU A 52 -3.63 7.47 -9.74
N MET A 53 -3.44 8.56 -9.01
CA MET A 53 -2.37 8.65 -8.03
C MET A 53 -2.55 7.69 -6.86
N ILE A 54 -3.76 7.55 -6.33
CA ILE A 54 -4.04 6.60 -5.23
C ILE A 54 -3.82 5.16 -5.72
N LEU A 55 -4.28 4.82 -6.92
CA LEU A 55 -4.02 3.50 -7.50
C LEU A 55 -2.52 3.22 -7.62
N ALA A 56 -1.75 4.18 -8.13
CA ALA A 56 -0.30 4.06 -8.25
C ALA A 56 0.40 3.95 -6.88
N LEU A 57 -0.13 4.61 -5.84
CA LEU A 57 0.35 4.46 -4.47
C LEU A 57 0.10 3.03 -3.95
N ILE A 58 -1.11 2.50 -4.16
CA ILE A 58 -1.45 1.13 -3.78
C ILE A 58 -0.54 0.12 -4.50
N GLU A 59 -0.29 0.32 -5.79
CA GLU A 59 0.64 -0.52 -6.57
C GLU A 59 2.04 -0.49 -5.96
N SER A 60 2.59 0.69 -5.72
CA SER A 60 3.92 0.88 -5.14
C SER A 60 4.05 0.25 -3.74
N GLU A 61 3.04 0.43 -2.88
CA GLU A 61 3.04 -0.17 -1.54
C GLU A 61 2.89 -1.69 -1.58
N SER A 62 2.11 -2.22 -2.52
CA SER A 62 1.96 -3.67 -2.70
C SER A 62 3.27 -4.31 -3.18
N GLU A 63 3.95 -3.69 -4.14
CA GLU A 63 5.27 -4.12 -4.60
C GLU A 63 6.29 -4.09 -3.45
N ARG A 64 6.30 -3.02 -2.66
CA ARG A 64 7.17 -2.88 -1.48
C ARG A 64 6.91 -3.99 -0.44
N LEU A 65 5.65 -4.32 -0.17
CA LEU A 65 5.30 -5.40 0.77
C LEU A 65 5.73 -6.78 0.23
N ILE A 66 5.59 -7.01 -1.08
CA ILE A 66 6.04 -8.25 -1.72
C ILE A 66 7.57 -8.38 -1.61
N GLU A 67 8.32 -7.32 -1.93
CA GLU A 67 9.79 -7.29 -1.80
C GLU A 67 10.23 -7.53 -0.35
N LEU A 68 9.54 -6.91 0.60
CA LEU A 68 9.78 -7.08 2.04
C LEU A 68 9.60 -8.54 2.45
N ALA A 69 8.55 -9.19 1.99
CA ALA A 69 8.30 -10.61 2.26
C ALA A 69 9.36 -11.52 1.61
N GLN A 70 9.74 -11.23 0.37
CA GLN A 70 10.74 -12.01 -0.37
C GLN A 70 12.15 -11.89 0.22
N SER A 71 12.47 -10.77 0.85
CA SER A 71 13.78 -10.52 1.50
C SER A 71 13.91 -11.15 2.88
N ALA A 72 12.82 -11.66 3.44
CA ALA A 72 12.83 -12.27 4.78
C ALA A 72 13.60 -13.60 4.78
N ALA A 73 14.30 -13.89 5.87
CA ALA A 73 15.12 -15.09 6.00
C ALA A 73 14.28 -16.40 6.06
N THR A 74 13.09 -16.31 6.65
CA THR A 74 12.16 -17.44 6.77
C THR A 74 10.72 -16.99 6.48
N PRO A 75 9.82 -17.94 6.12
CA PRO A 75 8.39 -17.64 5.98
C PRO A 75 7.76 -17.02 7.23
N ARG A 76 8.21 -17.44 8.42
CA ARG A 76 7.76 -16.85 9.69
C ARG A 76 8.17 -15.38 9.81
N ASP A 77 9.41 -15.06 9.46
CA ASP A 77 9.91 -13.69 9.48
C ASP A 77 9.16 -12.81 8.48
N ALA A 78 8.82 -13.36 7.31
CA ALA A 78 7.98 -12.69 6.33
C ALA A 78 6.61 -12.31 6.91
N LEU A 79 5.91 -13.25 7.55
CA LEU A 79 4.60 -12.99 8.18
C LEU A 79 4.70 -11.93 9.27
N PHE A 80 5.67 -12.07 10.17
CA PHE A 80 5.88 -11.12 11.26
C PHE A 80 6.16 -9.71 10.74
N THR A 81 7.02 -9.61 9.73
CA THR A 81 7.41 -8.32 9.15
C THR A 81 6.25 -7.65 8.42
N LEU A 82 5.48 -8.41 7.62
CA LEU A 82 4.28 -7.92 6.95
C LEU A 82 3.22 -7.45 7.94
N SER A 83 2.91 -8.26 8.95
CA SER A 83 1.92 -7.90 9.98
C SER A 83 2.30 -6.62 10.70
N ARG A 84 3.55 -6.52 11.12
CA ARG A 84 4.07 -5.33 11.79
C ARG A 84 4.02 -4.09 10.90
N ASP A 85 4.42 -4.21 9.65
CA ASP A 85 4.44 -3.10 8.70
C ASP A 85 3.02 -2.57 8.42
N ILE A 86 2.07 -3.47 8.15
CA ILE A 86 0.67 -3.12 7.92
C ILE A 86 0.01 -2.53 9.17
N SER A 87 0.27 -3.09 10.36
CA SER A 87 -0.34 -2.61 11.60
C SER A 87 0.17 -1.23 12.03
N LYS A 88 1.42 -0.91 11.72
CA LYS A 88 2.06 0.35 12.08
C LYS A 88 1.99 1.42 10.98
N ASP A 89 1.43 1.11 9.82
CA ASP A 89 1.29 2.08 8.73
C ASP A 89 0.27 3.17 9.08
N PRO A 90 0.71 4.45 9.20
CA PRO A 90 -0.17 5.53 9.64
C PRO A 90 -1.24 5.89 8.59
N ALA A 91 -0.96 5.70 7.29
CA ALA A 91 -1.94 5.94 6.23
C ALA A 91 -3.05 4.89 6.29
N LEU A 92 -2.71 3.61 6.45
CA LEU A 92 -3.70 2.56 6.64
C LEU A 92 -4.49 2.73 7.94
N ALA A 93 -3.84 3.15 9.04
CA ALA A 93 -4.51 3.44 10.29
C ALA A 93 -5.56 4.55 10.13
N LYS A 94 -5.19 5.64 9.44
CA LYS A 94 -6.10 6.75 9.15
C LYS A 94 -7.24 6.34 8.23
N MET A 95 -6.96 5.58 7.17
CA MET A 95 -7.99 5.07 6.26
C MET A 95 -8.97 4.13 6.96
N ARG A 96 -8.52 3.29 7.89
CA ARG A 96 -9.42 2.45 8.69
C ARG A 96 -10.39 3.28 9.52
N GLU A 97 -9.94 4.42 10.03
CA GLU A 97 -10.75 5.34 10.83
C GLU A 97 -11.74 6.15 9.99
N SER A 98 -11.26 6.76 8.89
CA SER A 98 -12.01 7.76 8.14
C SER A 98 -12.65 7.22 6.85
N ASP A 99 -12.01 6.26 6.19
CA ASP A 99 -12.37 5.82 4.83
C ASP A 99 -12.38 4.29 4.67
N PRO A 100 -13.00 3.52 5.57
CA PRO A 100 -12.97 2.05 5.54
C PRO A 100 -13.53 1.46 4.24
N GLN A 101 -14.43 2.19 3.56
CA GLN A 101 -14.98 1.80 2.27
C GLN A 101 -13.91 1.75 1.14
N ASP A 102 -12.86 2.57 1.22
CA ASP A 102 -11.81 2.57 0.20
C ASP A 102 -10.88 1.36 0.37
N ILE A 103 -10.61 0.98 1.62
CA ILE A 103 -9.94 -0.30 1.92
C ILE A 103 -10.78 -1.48 1.41
N ALA A 104 -12.09 -1.47 1.68
CA ALA A 104 -12.98 -2.54 1.23
C ALA A 104 -13.02 -2.66 -0.30
N LYS A 105 -13.10 -1.54 -1.02
CA LYS A 105 -13.04 -1.52 -2.50
C LYS A 105 -11.76 -2.17 -3.02
N PHE A 106 -10.60 -1.82 -2.46
CA PHE A 106 -9.32 -2.40 -2.86
C PHE A 106 -9.27 -3.91 -2.59
N VAL A 107 -9.66 -4.32 -1.39
CA VAL A 107 -9.67 -5.74 -1.00
C VAL A 107 -10.62 -6.57 -1.86
N MET A 108 -11.77 -6.00 -2.26
CA MET A 108 -12.77 -6.67 -3.09
C MET A 108 -12.45 -6.65 -4.59
N ALA A 109 -11.49 -5.86 -5.03
CA ALA A 109 -11.04 -5.79 -6.43
C ALA A 109 -10.17 -7.00 -6.81
N SER A 110 -10.73 -8.22 -6.70
CA SER A 110 -10.01 -9.49 -6.89
C SER A 110 -9.40 -9.66 -8.30
N ASP A 111 -9.91 -8.94 -9.30
CA ASP A 111 -9.43 -9.00 -10.68
C ASP A 111 -8.20 -8.10 -10.94
N HIS A 112 -7.79 -7.31 -9.95
CA HIS A 112 -6.65 -6.43 -10.13
C HIS A 112 -5.34 -7.23 -10.23
N PRO A 113 -4.44 -6.92 -11.19
CA PRO A 113 -3.18 -7.65 -11.41
C PRO A 113 -2.30 -7.81 -10.16
N LEU A 114 -2.37 -6.86 -9.23
CA LEU A 114 -1.64 -6.91 -7.95
C LEU A 114 -2.01 -8.13 -7.10
N TRP A 115 -3.28 -8.53 -7.07
CA TRP A 115 -3.69 -9.73 -6.34
C TRP A 115 -3.08 -10.99 -6.91
N LYS A 116 -2.97 -11.08 -8.24
CA LYS A 116 -2.28 -12.19 -8.90
C LYS A 116 -0.81 -12.23 -8.50
N LEU A 117 -0.12 -11.09 -8.53
CA LEU A 117 1.29 -10.99 -8.14
C LEU A 117 1.50 -11.35 -6.65
N ALA A 118 0.64 -10.82 -5.77
CA ALA A 118 0.68 -11.14 -4.34
C ALA A 118 0.45 -12.64 -4.10
N TYR A 119 -0.52 -13.23 -4.79
CA TYR A 119 -0.83 -14.66 -4.69
C TYR A 119 0.34 -15.53 -5.16
N GLU A 120 0.92 -15.25 -6.33
CA GLU A 120 2.08 -15.97 -6.86
C GLU A 120 3.29 -15.87 -5.91
N SER A 121 3.52 -14.68 -5.34
CA SER A 121 4.60 -14.46 -4.36
C SER A 121 4.35 -15.23 -3.06
N ALA A 122 3.13 -15.23 -2.55
CA ALA A 122 2.77 -16.00 -1.37
C ALA A 122 2.95 -17.52 -1.59
N MET A 123 2.58 -18.03 -2.78
CA MET A 123 2.81 -19.43 -3.14
C MET A 123 4.30 -19.80 -3.14
N LYS A 124 5.15 -18.91 -3.63
CA LYS A 124 6.62 -19.12 -3.63
C LYS A 124 7.21 -19.11 -2.23
N ILE A 125 6.76 -18.20 -1.36
CA ILE A 125 7.32 -18.03 -0.01
C ILE A 125 6.79 -19.07 0.97
N PHE A 126 5.48 -19.34 0.96
CA PHE A 126 4.79 -20.15 1.97
C PHE A 126 4.39 -21.55 1.49
N GLY A 127 4.56 -21.81 0.21
CA GLY A 127 4.16 -23.07 -0.45
C GLY A 127 2.66 -23.10 -0.83
N PRO A 128 2.27 -24.03 -1.71
CA PRO A 128 0.94 -24.03 -2.32
C PRO A 128 -0.21 -24.23 -1.34
N MET A 129 0.01 -24.94 -0.25
CA MET A 129 -1.03 -25.17 0.78
C MET A 129 -1.25 -23.96 1.69
N ASN A 130 -0.19 -23.22 2.00
CA ASN A 130 -0.22 -22.14 2.96
C ASN A 130 -0.38 -20.75 2.30
N GLY A 131 0.08 -20.60 1.06
CA GLY A 131 0.08 -19.29 0.37
C GLY A 131 -1.32 -18.69 0.25
N SER A 132 -2.34 -19.49 -0.06
CA SER A 132 -3.73 -19.04 -0.10
C SER A 132 -4.22 -18.55 1.27
N LEU A 133 -3.95 -19.33 2.32
CA LEU A 133 -4.33 -18.94 3.70
C LEU A 133 -3.65 -17.66 4.14
N VAL A 134 -2.38 -17.50 3.78
CA VAL A 134 -1.60 -16.28 4.09
C VAL A 134 -2.20 -15.05 3.40
N ILE A 135 -2.60 -15.16 2.14
CA ILE A 135 -3.27 -14.04 1.45
C ILE A 135 -4.57 -13.66 2.15
N HIS A 136 -5.43 -14.63 2.51
CA HIS A 136 -6.67 -14.32 3.23
C HIS A 136 -6.40 -13.71 4.60
N TRP A 137 -5.36 -14.18 5.30
CA TRP A 137 -4.94 -13.60 6.56
C TRP A 137 -4.42 -12.16 6.38
N LEU A 138 -3.58 -11.90 5.37
CA LEU A 138 -3.09 -10.55 5.06
C LEU A 138 -4.24 -9.60 4.72
N ILE A 139 -5.21 -10.04 3.93
CA ILE A 139 -6.41 -9.25 3.63
C ILE A 139 -7.11 -8.81 4.92
N SER A 140 -7.23 -9.69 5.91
CA SER A 140 -7.83 -9.34 7.19
C SER A 140 -7.04 -8.26 7.95
N GLN A 141 -5.72 -8.21 7.80
CA GLN A 141 -4.86 -7.21 8.46
C GLN A 141 -5.11 -5.78 7.96
N PHE A 142 -5.57 -5.60 6.72
CA PHE A 142 -5.92 -4.26 6.22
C PHE A 142 -7.14 -3.69 6.94
N GLY A 143 -8.13 -4.51 7.28
CA GLY A 143 -9.34 -4.08 8.00
C GLY A 143 -9.20 -4.14 9.52
N SER A 144 -8.53 -5.17 10.05
CA SER A 144 -8.38 -5.41 11.48
C SER A 144 -6.98 -5.99 11.78
N PRO A 145 -5.96 -5.15 11.91
CA PRO A 145 -4.61 -5.62 12.20
C PRO A 145 -4.52 -6.24 13.59
N LEU A 146 -3.64 -7.23 13.74
CA LEU A 146 -3.33 -7.81 15.05
C LEU A 146 -2.70 -6.75 15.96
N SER A 147 -3.08 -6.79 17.24
CA SER A 147 -2.45 -5.98 18.28
C SER A 147 -1.07 -6.52 18.65
N GLU A 148 -0.22 -5.66 19.22
CA GLU A 148 1.08 -6.11 19.76
C GLU A 148 0.82 -7.10 20.93
N GLY A 149 1.10 -8.38 20.72
CA GLY A 149 0.93 -9.45 21.71
C GLY A 149 -0.01 -10.58 21.32
N GLU A 150 -0.68 -10.47 20.15
CA GLU A 150 -1.45 -11.55 19.52
C GLU A 150 -0.63 -12.24 18.43
#